data_58cefa480f07450273f629a0777501fd
#
_entry.id   58cefa480f07450273f629a0777501fd
#
_cell.length_a   1.000
_cell.length_b   1.000
_cell.length_c   1.000
_cell.angle_alpha   90.00
_cell.angle_beta   90.00
_cell.angle_gamma   90.00
#
_symmetry.space_group_name_H-M   'P 1'
#
loop_
_entity.id
_entity.type
_entity.pdbx_description
1 polymer ?
#
loop_
_entity_poly.entity_id
_entity_poly.type
_entity_poly.pdbx_seq_one_letter_code
_entity_poly.pdbx_strand_id
1 'polypeptide(L)' 'MHPDNRSRIYFVVVSRRGNGANPFGWEIQRRKEAMGVKVSGDGYRSHRAAQQAGNSALDRFLNELSKEVESNR' A
#
# COMPACT_ATOMS: atom_id res chain seq x y z
N MET A 1 -4.93 5.75 -22.14
CA MET A 1 -5.51 5.17 -20.93
C MET A 1 -5.69 6.24 -19.86
N HIS A 2 -6.87 6.38 -19.35
CA HIS A 2 -7.10 7.37 -18.32
C HIS A 2 -6.66 6.83 -16.96
N PRO A 3 -6.33 7.71 -16.05
CA PRO A 3 -5.87 7.28 -14.73
C PRO A 3 -6.97 6.58 -13.95
N ASP A 4 -6.54 5.61 -13.19
CA ASP A 4 -7.42 4.94 -12.27
C ASP A 4 -7.64 5.84 -11.07
N ASN A 5 -8.90 6.17 -10.76
CA ASN A 5 -9.22 7.01 -9.62
C ASN A 5 -8.74 6.41 -8.31
N ARG A 6 -8.67 5.09 -8.24
CA ARG A 6 -8.22 4.40 -7.03
C ARG A 6 -6.77 4.70 -6.71
N SER A 7 -5.92 4.87 -7.74
CA SER A 7 -4.52 5.17 -7.51
C SER A 7 -4.33 6.56 -6.92
N ARG A 8 -5.34 7.42 -6.97
CA ARG A 8 -5.31 8.72 -6.34
C ARG A 8 -5.87 8.71 -4.92
N ILE A 9 -6.70 7.72 -4.62
CA ILE A 9 -7.35 7.58 -3.32
C ILE A 9 -6.44 6.85 -2.34
N TYR A 10 -5.75 5.84 -2.81
CA TYR A 10 -4.89 5.02 -1.99
C TYR A 10 -3.43 5.40 -2.19
N PHE A 11 -2.65 5.35 -1.14
CA PHE A 11 -1.25 5.70 -1.21
C PHE A 11 -0.45 4.93 -0.16
N VAL A 12 0.86 4.86 -0.37
CA VAL A 12 1.77 4.14 0.51
C VAL A 12 2.46 5.13 1.43
N VAL A 13 2.49 4.79 2.72
CA VAL A 13 3.23 5.55 3.73
C VAL A 13 4.34 4.65 4.25
N VAL A 14 5.57 5.15 4.22
CA VAL A 14 6.72 4.45 4.77
C VAL A 14 7.11 5.12 6.08
N SER A 15 7.36 4.33 7.09
CA SER A 15 7.74 4.87 8.40
C SER A 15 8.73 3.98 9.07
N ARG A 16 9.48 4.59 9.99
CA ARG A 16 10.39 3.85 10.85
C ARG A 16 9.60 3.35 12.05
N ARG A 17 9.67 2.05 12.33
CA ARG A 17 8.85 1.43 13.35
C ARG A 17 9.65 0.69 14.40
N GLY A 18 10.85 1.14 14.67
CA GLY A 18 11.66 0.49 15.68
C GLY A 18 13.10 0.88 15.54
N ASN A 19 13.94 0.29 16.40
CA ASN A 19 15.35 0.60 16.47
C ASN A 19 16.25 -0.54 16.04
N GLY A 20 15.69 -1.60 15.51
CA GLY A 20 16.46 -2.76 15.09
C GLY A 20 17.14 -2.56 13.75
N ALA A 21 17.70 -3.62 13.23
CA ALA A 21 18.41 -3.61 11.94
C ALA A 21 17.46 -3.40 10.76
N ASN A 22 16.20 -3.76 10.90
CA ASN A 22 15.20 -3.65 9.84
C ASN A 22 14.00 -2.87 10.36
N PRO A 23 14.17 -1.55 10.57
CA PRO A 23 13.15 -0.76 11.28
C PRO A 23 12.04 -0.20 10.41
N PHE A 24 12.13 -0.34 9.09
CA PHE A 24 11.18 0.34 8.20
C PHE A 24 10.01 -0.54 7.83
N GLY A 25 8.87 0.09 7.66
CA GLY A 25 7.67 -0.59 7.21
C GLY A 25 6.86 0.33 6.30
N TRP A 26 5.84 -0.24 5.68
CA TRP A 26 4.94 0.51 4.82
C TRP A 26 3.50 0.16 5.17
N GLU A 27 2.62 1.06 4.79
CA GLU A 27 1.19 0.86 4.99
C GLU A 27 0.44 1.53 3.86
N ILE A 28 -0.63 0.90 3.38
CA ILE A 28 -1.51 1.49 2.40
C ILE A 28 -2.59 2.25 3.16
N GLN A 29 -2.79 3.51 2.80
CA GLN A 29 -3.80 4.35 3.42
C GLN A 29 -4.74 4.93 2.38
N ARG A 30 -5.90 5.34 2.83
CA ARG A 30 -6.93 5.95 2.01
C ARG A 30 -7.04 7.42 2.39
N ARG A 31 -7.15 8.29 1.39
CA ARG A 31 -7.06 9.73 1.63
C ARG A 31 -8.13 10.31 2.54
N LYS A 32 -9.38 9.93 2.32
CA LYS A 32 -10.48 10.60 3.01
C LYS A 32 -11.13 9.77 4.09
N GLU A 33 -10.85 8.51 4.14
CA GLU A 33 -11.48 7.61 5.08
C GLU A 33 -10.46 6.62 5.59
N ALA A 34 -10.69 6.12 6.79
CA ALA A 34 -9.85 5.06 7.33
C ALA A 34 -10.05 3.79 6.51
N MET A 35 -8.99 3.00 6.37
CA MET A 35 -9.09 1.69 5.74
C MET A 35 -9.85 0.77 6.67
N GLY A 36 -10.80 0.00 6.11
CA GLY A 36 -11.50 -1.02 6.87
C GLY A 36 -10.60 -2.19 7.20
N VAL A 37 -9.61 -2.42 6.36
CA VAL A 37 -8.64 -3.50 6.53
C VAL A 37 -7.25 -2.90 6.48
N LYS A 38 -6.38 -3.35 7.37
CA LYS A 38 -5.01 -2.87 7.38
C LYS A 38 -4.17 -3.68 6.39
N VAL A 39 -3.50 -2.98 5.48
CA VAL A 39 -2.58 -3.61 4.54
C VAL A 39 -1.21 -2.98 4.78
N SER A 40 -0.28 -3.77 5.29
CA SER A 40 1.02 -3.24 5.70
C SER A 40 2.08 -4.33 5.68
N GLY A 41 3.33 -3.90 5.77
CA GLY A 41 4.46 -4.81 5.88
C GLY A 41 5.55 -4.15 6.69
N ASP A 42 6.36 -4.97 7.37
CA ASP A 42 7.43 -4.50 8.24
C ASP A 42 8.69 -5.31 7.99
N GLY A 43 9.78 -4.87 8.59
CA GLY A 43 11.02 -5.64 8.56
C GLY A 43 11.92 -5.32 7.40
N TYR A 44 11.87 -4.09 6.90
CA TYR A 44 12.73 -3.65 5.80
C TYR A 44 13.89 -2.84 6.36
N ARG A 45 15.06 -3.02 5.78
CA ARG A 45 16.28 -2.39 6.30
C ARG A 45 16.46 -0.94 5.89
N SER A 46 15.72 -0.47 4.90
CA SER A 46 15.83 0.90 4.43
C SER A 46 14.48 1.44 4.03
N HIS A 47 14.37 2.76 4.01
CA HIS A 47 13.20 3.44 3.51
C HIS A 47 12.90 3.01 2.08
N ARG A 48 13.94 2.94 1.25
CA ARG A 48 13.78 2.60 -0.14
C ARG A 48 13.22 1.18 -0.32
N ALA A 49 13.74 0.23 0.45
CA ALA A 49 13.25 -1.15 0.38
C ALA A 49 11.79 -1.23 0.77
N ALA A 50 11.42 -0.53 1.84
CA ALA A 50 10.02 -0.49 2.29
C ALA A 50 9.14 0.18 1.24
N GLN A 51 9.62 1.27 0.63
CA GLN A 51 8.87 1.98 -0.40
C GLN A 51 8.60 1.08 -1.61
N GLN A 52 9.61 0.36 -2.06
CA GLN A 52 9.46 -0.54 -3.20
C GLN A 52 8.47 -1.66 -2.89
N ALA A 53 8.57 -2.23 -1.69
CA ALA A 53 7.65 -3.28 -1.28
C ALA A 53 6.22 -2.75 -1.18
N GLY A 54 6.07 -1.55 -0.62
CA GLY A 54 4.76 -0.92 -0.51
C GLY A 54 4.15 -0.61 -1.86
N ASN A 55 4.95 -0.12 -2.79
CA ASN A 55 4.48 0.17 -4.14
C ASN A 55 4.00 -1.09 -4.85
N SER A 56 4.73 -2.18 -4.71
CA SER A 56 4.32 -3.46 -5.29
C SER A 56 3.02 -3.96 -4.67
N ALA A 57 2.91 -3.80 -3.34
CA ALA A 57 1.70 -4.20 -2.64
C ALA A 57 0.51 -3.35 -3.08
N LEU A 58 0.73 -2.06 -3.30
CA LEU A 58 -0.33 -1.17 -3.77
C LEU A 58 -0.83 -1.58 -5.15
N ASP A 59 0.08 -1.89 -6.06
CA ASP A 59 -0.29 -2.39 -7.38
C ASP A 59 -1.18 -3.62 -7.28
N ARG A 60 -0.77 -4.56 -6.46
CA ARG A 60 -1.53 -5.79 -6.26
C ARG A 60 -2.90 -5.50 -5.65
N PHE A 61 -2.93 -4.62 -4.67
CA PHE A 61 -4.17 -4.24 -4.01
C PHE A 61 -5.16 -3.63 -5.00
N LEU A 62 -4.69 -2.73 -5.85
CA LEU A 62 -5.55 -2.09 -6.84
C LEU A 62 -6.04 -3.08 -7.89
N ASN A 63 -5.19 -4.03 -8.27
CA ASN A 63 -5.59 -5.08 -9.20
C ASN A 63 -6.69 -5.96 -8.62
N GLU A 64 -6.59 -6.29 -7.34
CA GLU A 64 -7.61 -7.10 -6.68
C GLU A 64 -8.94 -6.37 -6.60
N LEU A 65 -8.90 -5.07 -6.33
CA LEU A 65 -10.13 -4.29 -6.32
C LEU A 65 -10.80 -4.29 -7.69
N SER A 66 -10.02 -4.15 -8.74
CA SER A 66 -10.55 -4.17 -10.11
C SER A 66 -11.20 -5.49 -10.43
N LYS A 67 -10.57 -6.59 -10.04
CA LYS A 67 -11.12 -7.91 -10.27
C LYS A 67 -12.44 -8.11 -9.54
N GLU A 68 -12.55 -7.63 -8.33
CA GLU A 68 -13.78 -7.76 -7.56
C GLU A 68 -14.91 -6.99 -8.23
N VAL A 69 -14.65 -5.79 -8.72
CA VAL A 69 -15.64 -4.99 -9.40
C VAL A 69 -16.13 -5.70 -10.65
N GLU A 70 -15.20 -6.28 -11.41
CA GLU A 70 -15.57 -7.01 -12.63
C GLU A 70 -16.36 -8.26 -12.31
N SER A 71 -16.00 -8.96 -11.24
CA SER A 71 -16.66 -10.20 -10.85
C SER A 71 -18.09 -9.99 -10.39
N ASN A 72 -18.41 -8.82 -9.91
CA ASN A 72 -19.72 -8.53 -9.35
C ASN A 72 -20.74 -8.04 -10.38
N ARG A 73 -20.42 -8.11 -11.62
CA ARG A 73 -21.35 -7.69 -12.66
C ARG A 73 -22.41 -8.71 -12.97
#